data_366d4f369e40b918ba27fa27596e44ed
#
_entry.id   366d4f369e40b918ba27fa27596e44ed
#
_cell.length_a   1.000
_cell.length_b   1.000
_cell.length_c   1.000
_cell.angle_alpha   90.00
_cell.angle_beta   90.00
_cell.angle_gamma   90.00
#
_symmetry.space_group_name_H-M   'P 1'
#
loop_
_entity.id
_entity.type
_entity.pdbx_description
1 polymer ?
#
loop_
_entity_poly.entity_id
_entity_poly.type
_entity_poly.pdbx_seq_one_letter_code
_entity_poly.pdbx_strand_id
1 'polypeptide(L)'
;MKHKYLLGAVFVCAVHSASAQSILENKNEEELSLMLQEVVVTGTGTEHYLKDAPVQTEVISRKMLDSYGASSLEDILSGLCPSFDFSSSDMGSNMQLGGLGNGYILLLIDGKKIHGDVGGQNNLGLIDPARIERIEIVKGAASALYGSDAIAGVINIITKKHRENVLVTNTTRGGSYGEFRQSNAFQFKSDKWTFATNFQLKHSDGWQNTTYEDPNRYEKPVTNSINKTVNRYTDWQVSQHIGYQATQTLSLYADGSFYRKRVYRPCGIPDYKTYDFLYRNASASTGGKMKLKNNNSITADIHYDSHAYYYAY
;
A
#
# COMPACT_ATOMS: atom_id res chain seq x y z
N MET A 1 -11.71 -18.79 61.59
CA MET A 1 -12.50 -17.98 60.62
C MET A 1 -11.70 -17.43 59.44
N LYS A 2 -10.36 -17.31 59.49
CA LYS A 2 -9.56 -16.73 58.38
C LYS A 2 -9.39 -17.61 57.13
N HIS A 3 -9.49 -18.91 57.21
CA HIS A 3 -9.33 -19.83 56.07
C HIS A 3 -10.57 -19.94 55.14
N LYS A 4 -11.77 -19.64 55.61
CA LYS A 4 -12.98 -19.73 54.78
C LYS A 4 -13.07 -18.60 53.75
N TYR A 5 -12.51 -17.42 54.04
CA TYR A 5 -12.48 -16.29 53.11
C TYR A 5 -11.41 -16.44 52.04
N LEU A 6 -10.32 -17.14 52.32
CA LEU A 6 -9.25 -17.42 51.35
C LEU A 6 -9.72 -18.36 50.23
N LEU A 7 -10.47 -19.43 50.59
CA LEU A 7 -11.04 -20.34 49.59
C LEU A 7 -12.08 -19.64 48.67
N GLY A 8 -12.91 -18.74 49.24
CA GLY A 8 -13.89 -17.98 48.45
C GLY A 8 -13.23 -17.03 47.46
N ALA A 9 -12.15 -16.34 47.87
CA ALA A 9 -11.42 -15.42 46.99
C ALA A 9 -10.72 -16.14 45.83
N VAL A 10 -10.13 -17.33 46.08
CA VAL A 10 -9.48 -18.12 45.03
C VAL A 10 -10.51 -18.67 44.03
N PHE A 11 -11.68 -19.07 44.50
CA PHE A 11 -12.75 -19.60 43.63
C PHE A 11 -13.35 -18.48 42.75
N VAL A 12 -13.53 -17.27 43.25
CA VAL A 12 -14.01 -16.12 42.51
C VAL A 12 -12.99 -15.71 41.46
N CYS A 13 -11.68 -15.67 41.77
CA CYS A 13 -10.63 -15.39 40.77
C CYS A 13 -10.57 -16.46 39.68
N ALA A 14 -10.73 -17.75 40.01
CA ALA A 14 -10.71 -18.84 39.04
C ALA A 14 -11.92 -18.76 38.06
N VAL A 15 -13.10 -18.41 38.56
CA VAL A 15 -14.30 -18.26 37.71
C VAL A 15 -14.15 -17.03 36.79
N HIS A 16 -13.58 -15.91 37.25
CA HIS A 16 -13.34 -14.74 36.39
C HIS A 16 -12.29 -15.00 35.32
N SER A 17 -11.22 -15.74 35.63
CA SER A 17 -10.21 -16.10 34.62
C SER A 17 -10.77 -17.06 33.56
N ALA A 18 -11.57 -18.06 33.96
CA ALA A 18 -12.22 -18.96 33.01
C ALA A 18 -13.24 -18.22 32.08
N SER A 19 -14.00 -17.30 32.64
CA SER A 19 -14.93 -16.46 31.84
C SER A 19 -14.20 -15.52 30.88
N ALA A 20 -13.09 -14.93 31.30
CA ALA A 20 -12.28 -14.09 30.42
C ALA A 20 -11.64 -14.88 29.27
N GLN A 21 -11.21 -16.09 29.55
CA GLN A 21 -10.61 -16.97 28.54
C GLN A 21 -11.64 -17.42 27.50
N SER A 22 -12.84 -17.82 27.93
CA SER A 22 -13.93 -18.20 27.01
C SER A 22 -14.44 -17.00 26.14
N ILE A 23 -14.43 -15.79 26.69
CA ILE A 23 -14.79 -14.58 25.93
C ILE A 23 -13.72 -14.27 24.87
N LEU A 24 -12.44 -14.45 25.20
CA LEU A 24 -11.33 -14.25 24.26
C LEU A 24 -11.32 -15.30 23.16
N GLU A 25 -11.55 -16.56 23.48
CA GLU A 25 -11.66 -17.65 22.50
C GLU A 25 -12.84 -17.42 21.55
N ASN A 26 -14.01 -17.08 22.07
CA ASN A 26 -15.20 -16.83 21.26
C ASN A 26 -15.03 -15.61 20.33
N LYS A 27 -14.35 -14.57 20.82
CA LYS A 27 -14.04 -13.38 20.00
C LYS A 27 -13.04 -13.70 18.90
N ASN A 28 -12.06 -14.55 19.17
CA ASN A 28 -11.07 -14.97 18.17
C ASN A 28 -11.71 -15.87 17.10
N GLU A 29 -12.63 -16.78 17.47
CA GLU A 29 -13.36 -17.59 16.51
C GLU A 29 -14.30 -16.75 15.64
N GLU A 30 -14.97 -15.75 16.20
CA GLU A 30 -15.83 -14.84 15.45
C GLU A 30 -15.02 -13.97 14.49
N GLU A 31 -13.88 -13.42 14.93
CA GLU A 31 -12.96 -12.67 14.04
C GLU A 31 -12.40 -13.56 12.93
N LEU A 32 -12.01 -14.79 13.23
CA LEU A 32 -11.52 -15.75 12.24
C LEU A 32 -12.62 -16.13 11.24
N SER A 33 -13.84 -16.35 11.71
CA SER A 33 -14.99 -16.65 10.84
C SER A 33 -15.33 -15.48 9.90
N LEU A 34 -15.24 -14.24 10.40
CA LEU A 34 -15.42 -13.03 9.58
C LEU A 34 -14.30 -12.88 8.54
N MET A 35 -13.05 -13.13 8.91
CA MET A 35 -11.92 -13.10 7.97
C MET A 35 -12.07 -14.17 6.87
N LEU A 36 -12.53 -15.38 7.20
CA LEU A 36 -12.74 -16.46 6.23
C LEU A 36 -13.91 -16.18 5.26
N GLN A 37 -14.82 -15.26 5.61
CA GLN A 37 -15.89 -14.78 4.71
C GLN A 37 -15.45 -13.60 3.84
N GLU A 38 -14.22 -13.11 4.02
CA GLU A 38 -13.69 -12.03 3.20
C GLU A 38 -13.54 -12.50 1.74
N VAL A 39 -13.98 -11.66 0.81
CA VAL A 39 -13.91 -11.96 -0.63
C VAL A 39 -12.58 -11.48 -1.17
N VAL A 40 -11.87 -12.38 -1.84
CA VAL A 40 -10.57 -12.13 -2.49
C VAL A 40 -10.65 -12.38 -3.99
N VAL A 41 -9.82 -11.72 -4.75
CA VAL A 41 -9.77 -11.80 -6.23
C VAL A 41 -8.42 -12.22 -6.77
N THR A 42 -7.34 -11.96 -6.03
CA THR A 42 -5.98 -12.08 -6.57
C THR A 42 -5.57 -13.51 -6.90
N GLY A 43 -6.02 -14.47 -6.09
CA GLY A 43 -5.61 -15.88 -6.28
C GLY A 43 -6.15 -16.55 -7.53
N THR A 44 -7.22 -16.02 -8.16
CA THR A 44 -7.93 -16.65 -9.29
C THR A 44 -8.35 -15.68 -10.38
N GLY A 45 -8.21 -14.37 -10.16
CA GLY A 45 -8.76 -13.34 -11.06
C GLY A 45 -10.28 -13.16 -10.96
N THR A 46 -10.96 -13.94 -10.11
CA THR A 46 -12.40 -13.88 -9.85
C THR A 46 -12.68 -13.78 -8.37
N GLU A 47 -13.85 -13.24 -8.00
CA GLU A 47 -14.25 -13.10 -6.60
C GLU A 47 -14.53 -14.47 -5.97
N HIS A 48 -13.81 -14.80 -4.88
CA HIS A 48 -14.00 -15.99 -4.06
C HIS A 48 -13.94 -15.63 -2.60
N TYR A 49 -14.54 -16.44 -1.74
CA TYR A 49 -14.28 -16.35 -0.31
C TYR A 49 -12.84 -16.80 -0.02
N LEU A 50 -12.17 -16.16 0.92
CA LEU A 50 -10.80 -16.46 1.29
C LEU A 50 -10.62 -17.96 1.65
N LYS A 51 -11.61 -18.55 2.34
CA LYS A 51 -11.62 -19.98 2.69
C LYS A 51 -11.65 -20.92 1.50
N ASP A 52 -12.17 -20.46 0.36
CA ASP A 52 -12.36 -21.25 -0.88
C ASP A 52 -11.28 -20.91 -1.93
N ALA A 53 -10.33 -20.03 -1.59
CA ALA A 53 -9.26 -19.61 -2.49
C ALA A 53 -8.32 -20.80 -2.75
N PRO A 54 -8.10 -21.20 -4.03
CA PRO A 54 -7.26 -22.34 -4.38
C PRO A 54 -5.76 -22.06 -4.18
N VAL A 55 -5.38 -20.81 -3.96
CA VAL A 55 -4.00 -20.37 -3.70
C VAL A 55 -3.95 -19.68 -2.36
N GLN A 56 -2.90 -19.96 -1.59
CA GLN A 56 -2.71 -19.33 -0.28
C GLN A 56 -2.65 -17.80 -0.42
N THR A 57 -3.69 -17.14 0.02
CA THR A 57 -3.86 -15.70 -0.03
C THR A 57 -3.90 -15.14 1.39
N GLU A 58 -3.02 -14.20 1.68
CA GLU A 58 -3.04 -13.43 2.93
C GLU A 58 -3.76 -12.10 2.67
N VAL A 59 -4.60 -11.67 3.61
CA VAL A 59 -5.37 -10.43 3.48
C VAL A 59 -5.07 -9.51 4.66
N ILE A 60 -4.63 -8.29 4.35
CA ILE A 60 -4.57 -7.20 5.30
C ILE A 60 -5.84 -6.37 5.14
N SER A 61 -6.76 -6.53 6.06
CA SER A 61 -8.07 -5.87 6.03
C SER A 61 -8.00 -4.38 6.39
N ARG A 62 -9.05 -3.62 6.07
CA ARG A 62 -9.16 -2.21 6.46
C ARG A 62 -9.02 -2.03 7.98
N LYS A 63 -9.62 -2.90 8.77
CA LYS A 63 -9.53 -2.87 10.24
C LYS A 63 -8.08 -2.97 10.73
N MET A 64 -7.28 -3.85 10.13
CA MET A 64 -5.86 -3.99 10.45
C MET A 64 -5.08 -2.73 10.06
N LEU A 65 -5.34 -2.19 8.86
CA LEU A 65 -4.73 -0.95 8.39
C LEU A 65 -5.01 0.25 9.29
N ASP A 66 -6.26 0.39 9.74
CA ASP A 66 -6.68 1.49 10.63
C ASP A 66 -6.06 1.35 12.03
N SER A 67 -5.98 0.13 12.58
CA SER A 67 -5.38 -0.10 13.89
C SER A 67 -3.87 0.05 13.88
N TYR A 68 -3.20 -0.27 12.78
CA TYR A 68 -1.75 -0.10 12.65
C TYR A 68 -1.34 1.37 12.44
N GLY A 69 -2.22 2.18 11.81
CA GLY A 69 -1.99 3.62 11.64
C GLY A 69 -0.79 3.96 10.76
N ALA A 70 -0.37 3.05 9.88
CA ALA A 70 0.80 3.19 9.04
C ALA A 70 0.79 4.44 8.16
N SER A 71 1.98 4.94 7.90
CA SER A 71 2.18 6.13 7.09
C SER A 71 2.54 5.80 5.63
N SER A 72 2.99 4.59 5.34
CA SER A 72 3.37 4.15 3.99
C SER A 72 2.98 2.70 3.75
N LEU A 73 2.99 2.27 2.49
CA LEU A 73 2.79 0.87 2.15
C LEU A 73 3.94 0.00 2.69
N GLU A 74 5.16 0.52 2.71
CA GLU A 74 6.33 -0.15 3.29
C GLU A 74 6.11 -0.45 4.77
N ASP A 75 5.64 0.54 5.55
CA ASP A 75 5.34 0.35 6.98
C ASP A 75 4.28 -0.72 7.19
N ILE A 76 3.22 -0.70 6.35
CA ILE A 76 2.15 -1.70 6.40
C ILE A 76 2.70 -3.11 6.17
N LEU A 77 3.42 -3.30 5.07
CA LEU A 77 3.91 -4.63 4.70
C LEU A 77 4.99 -5.11 5.67
N SER A 78 5.92 -4.26 6.09
CA SER A 78 6.96 -4.62 7.08
C SER A 78 6.38 -5.00 8.43
N GLY A 79 5.34 -4.29 8.87
CA GLY A 79 4.76 -4.50 10.20
C GLY A 79 3.72 -5.61 10.26
N LEU A 80 2.95 -5.80 9.19
CA LEU A 80 1.85 -6.77 9.15
C LEU A 80 2.18 -8.06 8.39
N CYS A 81 3.23 -8.06 7.57
CA CYS A 81 3.67 -9.20 6.79
C CYS A 81 5.17 -9.47 6.99
N PRO A 82 5.58 -10.25 8.01
CA PRO A 82 6.99 -10.50 8.32
C PRO A 82 7.79 -11.21 7.23
N SER A 83 7.14 -11.72 6.18
CA SER A 83 7.80 -12.34 5.02
C SER A 83 8.39 -11.33 4.05
N PHE A 84 8.13 -10.04 4.22
CA PHE A 84 8.71 -8.99 3.42
C PHE A 84 9.90 -8.33 4.11
N ASP A 85 10.98 -8.18 3.36
CA ASP A 85 12.13 -7.37 3.72
C ASP A 85 12.19 -6.13 2.84
N PHE A 86 12.52 -4.99 3.44
CA PHE A 86 12.62 -3.71 2.74
C PHE A 86 13.99 -3.07 2.95
N SER A 87 14.55 -2.58 1.88
CA SER A 87 15.71 -1.69 1.89
C SER A 87 15.36 -0.42 1.14
N SER A 88 15.13 0.66 1.89
CA SER A 88 14.76 1.95 1.31
C SER A 88 15.98 2.70 0.82
N SER A 89 15.82 3.38 -0.31
CA SER A 89 16.80 4.31 -0.87
C SER A 89 16.13 5.56 -1.43
N ASP A 90 16.93 6.56 -1.82
CA ASP A 90 16.41 7.74 -2.52
C ASP A 90 15.72 7.41 -3.84
N MET A 91 16.09 6.29 -4.46
CA MET A 91 15.54 5.83 -5.73
C MET A 91 14.22 5.07 -5.60
N GLY A 92 13.86 4.67 -4.40
CA GLY A 92 12.67 3.87 -4.11
C GLY A 92 12.97 2.77 -3.11
N SER A 93 12.12 1.77 -3.04
CA SER A 93 12.26 0.65 -2.12
C SER A 93 12.63 -0.62 -2.86
N ASN A 94 13.68 -1.26 -2.39
CA ASN A 94 13.99 -2.62 -2.75
C ASN A 94 13.23 -3.55 -1.81
N MET A 95 12.23 -4.22 -2.35
CA MET A 95 11.37 -5.15 -1.63
C MET A 95 11.78 -6.57 -1.95
N GLN A 96 11.81 -7.42 -0.94
CA GLN A 96 12.06 -8.85 -1.09
C GLN A 96 10.93 -9.65 -0.45
N LEU A 97 10.55 -10.73 -1.08
CA LEU A 97 9.59 -11.71 -0.57
C LEU A 97 10.22 -13.09 -0.67
N GLY A 98 10.45 -13.71 0.50
CA GLY A 98 11.11 -15.01 0.56
C GLY A 98 12.51 -15.03 -0.08
N GLY A 99 13.26 -13.92 0.01
CA GLY A 99 14.59 -13.75 -0.57
C GLY A 99 14.63 -13.40 -2.06
N LEU A 100 13.49 -13.31 -2.73
CA LEU A 100 13.38 -12.87 -4.13
C LEU A 100 13.04 -11.39 -4.20
N GLY A 101 13.77 -10.64 -5.02
CA GLY A 101 13.64 -9.18 -5.13
C GLY A 101 12.48 -8.71 -6.02
N ASN A 102 12.39 -7.40 -6.20
CA ASN A 102 11.30 -6.68 -6.89
C ASN A 102 10.91 -7.25 -8.26
N GLY A 103 11.88 -7.71 -9.06
CA GLY A 103 11.62 -8.25 -10.40
C GLY A 103 10.79 -9.55 -10.41
N TYR A 104 10.58 -10.16 -9.26
CA TYR A 104 9.80 -11.39 -9.07
C TYR A 104 8.52 -11.19 -8.27
N ILE A 105 8.24 -9.95 -7.87
CA ILE A 105 7.06 -9.58 -7.07
C ILE A 105 6.20 -8.66 -7.92
N LEU A 106 5.01 -9.14 -8.29
CA LEU A 106 4.08 -8.35 -9.07
C LEU A 106 3.24 -7.45 -8.16
N LEU A 107 3.28 -6.15 -8.39
CA LEU A 107 2.48 -5.16 -7.68
C LEU A 107 1.32 -4.70 -8.56
N LEU A 108 0.10 -4.82 -8.01
CA LEU A 108 -1.14 -4.46 -8.69
C LEU A 108 -1.92 -3.41 -7.86
N ILE A 109 -2.65 -2.53 -8.55
CA ILE A 109 -3.73 -1.73 -7.98
C ILE A 109 -5.02 -2.10 -8.71
N ASP A 110 -6.02 -2.58 -7.98
CA ASP A 110 -7.29 -3.04 -8.52
C ASP A 110 -7.12 -4.03 -9.70
N GLY A 111 -6.12 -4.92 -9.58
CA GLY A 111 -5.79 -5.92 -10.60
C GLY A 111 -4.94 -5.41 -11.77
N LYS A 112 -4.61 -4.12 -11.84
CA LYS A 112 -3.79 -3.52 -12.90
C LYS A 112 -2.34 -3.42 -12.46
N LYS A 113 -1.40 -3.90 -13.28
CA LYS A 113 0.04 -3.82 -13.01
C LYS A 113 0.49 -2.37 -12.91
N ILE A 114 1.27 -2.07 -11.87
CA ILE A 114 1.96 -0.80 -11.73
C ILE A 114 3.36 -0.96 -12.29
N HIS A 115 3.71 -0.09 -13.22
CA HIS A 115 5.07 0.09 -13.67
C HIS A 115 5.64 1.33 -12.95
N GLY A 116 6.68 1.20 -12.23
CA GLY A 116 7.30 2.29 -11.46
C GLY A 116 8.67 1.86 -10.96
N ASP A 117 9.24 0.88 -11.67
CA ASP A 117 10.56 0.36 -11.38
C ASP A 117 11.64 1.29 -11.97
N VAL A 118 12.52 1.76 -11.12
CA VAL A 118 13.75 2.46 -11.50
C VAL A 118 14.93 1.70 -10.94
N GLY A 119 15.72 1.09 -11.81
CA GLY A 119 16.89 0.33 -11.40
C GLY A 119 16.57 -0.85 -10.47
N GLY A 120 15.43 -1.50 -10.66
CA GLY A 120 14.97 -2.61 -9.84
C GLY A 120 14.31 -2.18 -8.53
N GLN A 121 13.93 -0.90 -8.36
CA GLN A 121 13.31 -0.39 -7.13
C GLN A 121 11.92 0.16 -7.40
N ASN A 122 10.94 -0.32 -6.66
CA ASN A 122 9.54 0.11 -6.79
C ASN A 122 9.27 1.42 -6.03
N ASN A 123 8.57 2.34 -6.69
CA ASN A 123 8.11 3.54 -6.03
C ASN A 123 6.77 3.30 -5.31
N LEU A 124 6.84 2.74 -4.10
CA LEU A 124 5.65 2.48 -3.27
C LEU A 124 4.94 3.77 -2.82
N GLY A 125 5.59 4.91 -3.00
CA GLY A 125 5.00 6.24 -2.75
C GLY A 125 3.80 6.58 -3.65
N LEU A 126 3.65 5.89 -4.79
CA LEU A 126 2.46 5.99 -5.66
C LEU A 126 1.16 5.58 -4.97
N ILE A 127 1.26 4.86 -3.85
CA ILE A 127 0.12 4.29 -3.16
C ILE A 127 -0.17 5.08 -1.90
N ASP A 128 -1.38 5.64 -1.83
CA ASP A 128 -1.87 6.31 -0.64
C ASP A 128 -2.57 5.30 0.30
N PRO A 129 -2.01 5.03 1.50
CA PRO A 129 -2.62 4.11 2.47
C PRO A 129 -4.06 4.48 2.86
N ALA A 130 -4.42 5.76 2.81
CA ALA A 130 -5.77 6.22 3.12
C ALA A 130 -6.82 5.70 2.12
N ARG A 131 -6.41 5.38 0.90
CA ARG A 131 -7.26 4.86 -0.18
C ARG A 131 -7.37 3.35 -0.21
N ILE A 132 -6.55 2.63 0.55
CA ILE A 132 -6.54 1.18 0.56
C ILE A 132 -7.77 0.65 1.32
N GLU A 133 -8.53 -0.23 0.72
CA GLU A 133 -9.59 -1.01 1.37
C GLU A 133 -8.99 -2.26 2.02
N ARG A 134 -8.20 -3.01 1.26
CA ARG A 134 -7.45 -4.16 1.73
C ARG A 134 -6.25 -4.42 0.82
N ILE A 135 -5.31 -5.22 1.30
CA ILE A 135 -4.18 -5.72 0.51
C ILE A 135 -4.30 -7.23 0.46
N GLU A 136 -4.29 -7.79 -0.76
CA GLU A 136 -4.30 -9.22 -0.99
C GLU A 136 -2.89 -9.65 -1.42
N ILE A 137 -2.33 -10.64 -0.74
CA ILE A 137 -0.97 -11.12 -0.97
C ILE A 137 -1.04 -12.60 -1.30
N VAL A 138 -0.67 -12.96 -2.51
CA VAL A 138 -0.47 -14.35 -2.94
C VAL A 138 1.01 -14.65 -2.85
N LYS A 139 1.40 -15.59 -1.97
CA LYS A 139 2.79 -16.02 -1.79
C LYS A 139 3.11 -17.22 -2.68
N GLY A 140 4.32 -17.24 -3.22
CA GLY A 140 4.77 -18.31 -4.09
C GLY A 140 4.39 -18.09 -5.56
N ALA A 141 4.56 -19.13 -6.37
CA ALA A 141 4.45 -19.03 -7.82
C ALA A 141 3.01 -18.78 -8.29
N ALA A 142 2.67 -17.51 -8.49
CA ALA A 142 1.44 -17.08 -9.16
C ALA A 142 1.64 -16.85 -10.67
N SER A 143 2.77 -17.28 -11.20
CA SER A 143 3.18 -17.10 -12.60
C SER A 143 2.22 -17.72 -13.62
N ALA A 144 1.47 -18.75 -13.23
CA ALA A 144 0.45 -19.35 -14.07
C ALA A 144 -0.69 -18.38 -14.44
N LEU A 145 -0.99 -17.40 -13.55
CA LEU A 145 -2.03 -16.40 -13.76
C LEU A 145 -1.48 -15.05 -14.22
N TYR A 146 -0.29 -14.70 -13.76
CA TYR A 146 0.24 -13.35 -13.90
C TYR A 146 1.56 -13.26 -14.66
N GLY A 147 2.10 -14.39 -15.14
CA GLY A 147 3.35 -14.44 -15.90
C GLY A 147 4.61 -14.45 -15.03
N SER A 148 5.77 -14.24 -15.67
CA SER A 148 7.10 -14.36 -15.07
C SER A 148 7.38 -13.39 -13.93
N ASP A 149 6.68 -12.28 -13.87
CA ASP A 149 6.89 -11.24 -12.87
C ASP A 149 6.32 -11.61 -11.49
N ALA A 150 5.56 -12.71 -11.39
CA ALA A 150 4.89 -13.18 -10.18
C ALA A 150 5.47 -14.49 -9.62
N ILE A 151 6.77 -14.69 -9.72
CA ILE A 151 7.44 -15.92 -9.24
C ILE A 151 7.50 -15.96 -7.72
N ALA A 152 7.83 -14.84 -7.07
CA ALA A 152 7.85 -14.73 -5.60
C ALA A 152 6.44 -14.55 -5.04
N GLY A 153 5.60 -13.83 -5.75
CA GLY A 153 4.21 -13.59 -5.36
C GLY A 153 3.60 -12.37 -6.02
N VAL A 154 2.34 -12.11 -5.63
CA VAL A 154 1.56 -10.97 -6.09
C VAL A 154 1.07 -10.17 -4.89
N ILE A 155 1.20 -8.86 -4.95
CA ILE A 155 0.59 -7.92 -4.01
C ILE A 155 -0.46 -7.15 -4.79
N ASN A 156 -1.72 -7.32 -4.46
CA ASN A 156 -2.81 -6.59 -5.08
C ASN A 156 -3.47 -5.64 -4.06
N ILE A 157 -3.39 -4.36 -4.34
CA ILE A 157 -3.94 -3.31 -3.51
C ILE A 157 -5.34 -3.00 -4.01
N ILE A 158 -6.33 -3.34 -3.21
CA ILE A 158 -7.72 -3.05 -3.51
C ILE A 158 -8.06 -1.68 -2.94
N THR A 159 -8.51 -0.78 -3.80
CA THR A 159 -8.88 0.58 -3.39
C THR A 159 -10.31 0.65 -2.89
N LYS A 160 -10.58 1.61 -1.98
CA LYS A 160 -11.92 1.87 -1.44
C LYS A 160 -12.90 2.21 -2.55
N LYS A 161 -14.02 1.50 -2.57
CA LYS A 161 -15.18 1.79 -3.41
C LYS A 161 -16.30 2.34 -2.52
N HIS A 162 -16.54 3.62 -2.62
CA HIS A 162 -17.56 4.28 -1.81
C HIS A 162 -18.94 4.08 -2.42
N ARG A 163 -19.95 3.96 -1.55
CA ARG A 163 -21.35 3.73 -1.95
C ARG A 163 -22.18 5.01 -1.94
N GLU A 164 -21.69 6.03 -1.26
CA GLU A 164 -22.37 7.32 -1.13
C GLU A 164 -22.40 8.07 -2.46
N ASN A 165 -23.46 8.86 -2.67
CA ASN A 165 -23.58 9.67 -3.87
C ASN A 165 -22.60 10.83 -3.89
N VAL A 166 -22.26 11.38 -2.73
CA VAL A 166 -21.23 12.40 -2.56
C VAL A 166 -20.36 12.02 -1.37
N LEU A 167 -19.06 11.98 -1.58
CA LEU A 167 -18.08 11.75 -0.52
C LEU A 167 -16.96 12.78 -0.64
N VAL A 168 -16.63 13.41 0.47
CA VAL A 168 -15.45 14.26 0.60
C VAL A 168 -14.64 13.75 1.78
N THR A 169 -13.38 13.40 1.53
CA THR A 169 -12.46 13.02 2.59
C THR A 169 -11.25 13.95 2.59
N ASN A 170 -10.83 14.31 3.78
CA ASN A 170 -9.62 15.07 4.01
C ASN A 170 -8.84 14.39 5.13
N THR A 171 -7.58 14.11 4.90
CA THR A 171 -6.68 13.56 5.91
C THR A 171 -5.41 14.39 5.90
N THR A 172 -5.11 15.02 7.02
CA THR A 172 -3.88 15.78 7.23
C THR A 172 -3.11 15.13 8.36
N ARG A 173 -1.83 14.88 8.15
CA ARG A 173 -0.91 14.34 9.16
C ARG A 173 0.34 15.18 9.19
N GLY A 174 0.85 15.43 10.40
CA GLY A 174 2.15 16.03 10.65
C GLY A 174 2.96 15.11 11.55
N GLY A 175 4.26 15.10 11.37
CA GLY A 175 5.18 14.25 12.12
C GLY A 175 6.52 14.90 12.39
N SER A 176 7.43 14.15 13.02
CA SER A 176 8.80 14.56 13.23
C SER A 176 9.52 14.79 11.89
N TYR A 177 10.62 15.51 11.92
CA TYR A 177 11.46 15.79 10.74
C TYR A 177 10.73 16.52 9.61
N GLY A 178 9.81 17.43 9.95
CA GLY A 178 9.04 18.17 8.97
C GLY A 178 8.08 17.30 8.14
N GLU A 179 7.76 16.11 8.62
CA GLU A 179 6.81 15.26 7.89
C GLU A 179 5.44 15.94 7.82
N PHE A 180 4.97 16.11 6.61
CA PHE A 180 3.64 16.62 6.31
C PHE A 180 3.01 15.76 5.23
N ARG A 181 1.76 15.40 5.45
CA ARG A 181 0.98 14.57 4.55
C ARG A 181 -0.43 15.11 4.44
N GLN A 182 -0.86 15.32 3.20
CA GLN A 182 -2.20 15.76 2.87
C GLN A 182 -2.79 14.80 1.86
N SER A 183 -3.96 14.24 2.17
CA SER A 183 -4.73 13.39 1.26
C SER A 183 -6.16 13.90 1.19
N ASN A 184 -6.64 14.18 -0.02
CA ASN A 184 -8.00 14.64 -0.28
C ASN A 184 -8.64 13.73 -1.32
N ALA A 185 -9.88 13.33 -1.08
CA ALA A 185 -10.67 12.64 -2.07
C ALA A 185 -12.04 13.30 -2.18
N PHE A 186 -12.49 13.46 -3.41
CA PHE A 186 -13.83 13.88 -3.76
C PHE A 186 -14.44 12.83 -4.67
N GLN A 187 -15.64 12.38 -4.34
CA GLN A 187 -16.41 11.48 -5.17
C GLN A 187 -17.82 12.02 -5.34
N PHE A 188 -18.29 11.94 -6.56
CA PHE A 188 -19.68 12.17 -6.93
C PHE A 188 -20.19 10.97 -7.73
N LYS A 189 -21.36 10.49 -7.36
CA LYS A 189 -22.04 9.39 -8.04
C LYS A 189 -23.50 9.75 -8.30
N SER A 190 -23.92 9.58 -9.54
CA SER A 190 -25.33 9.64 -9.95
C SER A 190 -25.75 8.27 -10.52
N ASP A 191 -26.97 8.16 -11.04
CA ASP A 191 -27.49 6.91 -11.61
C ASP A 191 -26.59 6.35 -12.74
N LYS A 192 -25.99 7.23 -13.54
CA LYS A 192 -25.19 6.84 -14.71
C LYS A 192 -23.73 7.21 -14.59
N TRP A 193 -23.37 8.20 -13.80
CA TRP A 193 -22.01 8.73 -13.75
C TRP A 193 -21.37 8.54 -12.39
N THR A 194 -20.11 8.21 -12.40
CA THR A 194 -19.24 8.23 -11.21
C THR A 194 -18.01 9.07 -11.53
N PHE A 195 -17.70 10.02 -10.64
CA PHE A 195 -16.49 10.81 -10.69
C PHE A 195 -15.76 10.64 -9.36
N ALA A 196 -14.47 10.34 -9.40
CA ALA A 196 -13.64 10.33 -8.20
C ALA A 196 -12.31 11.00 -8.50
N THR A 197 -12.03 12.06 -7.76
CA THR A 197 -10.78 12.81 -7.84
C THR A 197 -10.03 12.61 -6.53
N ASN A 198 -8.74 12.27 -6.61
CA ASN A 198 -7.88 12.16 -5.44
C ASN A 198 -6.65 13.04 -5.64
N PHE A 199 -6.23 13.68 -4.57
CA PHE A 199 -4.99 14.45 -4.49
C PHE A 199 -4.22 14.05 -3.25
N GLN A 200 -2.91 13.86 -3.39
CA GLN A 200 -2.00 13.57 -2.29
C GLN A 200 -0.78 14.48 -2.40
N LEU A 201 -0.32 14.96 -1.26
CA LEU A 201 0.94 15.67 -1.10
C LEU A 201 1.68 15.08 0.10
N LYS A 202 2.97 14.80 -0.06
CA LYS A 202 3.86 14.38 1.01
C LYS A 202 5.12 15.25 1.01
N HIS A 203 5.58 15.59 2.19
CA HIS A 203 6.84 16.28 2.41
C HIS A 203 7.56 15.71 3.61
N SER A 204 8.88 15.71 3.60
CA SER A 204 9.74 15.45 4.76
C SER A 204 11.05 16.20 4.59
N ASP A 205 11.58 16.74 5.68
CA ASP A 205 12.92 17.33 5.72
C ASP A 205 14.03 16.28 5.79
N GLY A 206 13.62 15.02 5.89
CA GLY A 206 14.53 13.88 6.00
C GLY A 206 15.18 13.78 7.39
N TRP A 207 15.82 12.68 7.64
CA TRP A 207 16.44 12.38 8.95
C TRP A 207 17.72 11.58 8.81
N GLN A 208 18.53 11.59 9.87
CA GLN A 208 19.81 10.92 9.96
C GLN A 208 19.79 9.93 11.13
N ASN A 209 20.13 8.68 10.86
CA ASN A 209 20.19 7.62 11.87
C ASN A 209 21.44 7.68 12.73
N THR A 210 22.54 8.11 12.14
CA THR A 210 23.85 8.08 12.79
C THR A 210 24.60 9.36 12.54
N THR A 211 25.38 9.78 13.51
CA THR A 211 26.36 10.86 13.37
C THR A 211 27.75 10.32 13.00
N TYR A 212 27.83 9.04 12.64
CA TYR A 212 29.11 8.40 12.33
C TYR A 212 29.65 8.95 11.02
N GLU A 213 30.82 9.59 11.10
CA GLU A 213 31.66 9.95 9.97
C GLU A 213 32.71 8.84 9.82
N ASP A 214 32.81 8.23 8.63
CA ASP A 214 33.90 7.30 8.32
C ASP A 214 35.19 8.10 8.07
N PRO A 215 36.12 8.13 9.04
CA PRO A 215 37.33 8.94 8.91
C PRO A 215 38.29 8.41 7.83
N ASN A 216 38.07 7.19 7.36
CA ASN A 216 38.95 6.53 6.37
C ASN A 216 38.45 6.68 4.94
N ARG A 217 37.26 7.20 4.75
CA ARG A 217 36.65 7.30 3.40
C ARG A 217 37.20 8.49 2.59
N TYR A 218 37.72 9.52 3.27
CA TYR A 218 38.33 10.71 2.65
C TYR A 218 39.50 11.19 3.48
N GLU A 219 40.57 11.64 2.85
CA GLU A 219 41.78 12.18 3.49
C GLU A 219 41.55 13.43 4.34
N LYS A 220 40.36 14.02 4.28
CA LYS A 220 39.94 15.14 5.14
C LYS A 220 38.58 14.79 5.74
N PRO A 221 38.42 14.97 7.08
CA PRO A 221 37.13 14.80 7.70
C PRO A 221 36.15 15.77 7.04
N VAL A 222 35.13 15.24 6.37
CA VAL A 222 34.02 16.04 5.86
C VAL A 222 33.16 16.38 7.06
N THR A 223 33.41 17.55 7.64
CA THR A 223 32.77 18.02 8.86
C THR A 223 31.26 18.23 8.77
N ASN A 224 30.68 18.06 7.58
CA ASN A 224 29.24 18.10 7.34
C ASN A 224 28.87 17.11 6.23
N SER A 225 28.76 15.82 6.55
CA SER A 225 28.08 14.91 5.65
C SER A 225 26.60 15.34 5.58
N ILE A 226 26.21 15.94 4.47
CA ILE A 226 24.86 16.46 4.25
C ILE A 226 23.93 15.37 3.73
N ASN A 227 24.48 14.23 3.33
CA ASN A 227 23.69 13.07 2.95
C ASN A 227 23.04 12.46 4.18
N LYS A 228 21.72 12.54 4.26
CA LYS A 228 20.92 11.97 5.33
C LYS A 228 20.60 10.50 5.02
N THR A 229 20.26 9.72 6.05
CA THR A 229 19.71 8.37 5.88
C THR A 229 18.46 8.40 5.01
N VAL A 230 17.60 9.38 5.25
CA VAL A 230 16.48 9.75 4.36
C VAL A 230 16.64 11.19 3.98
N ASN A 231 16.82 11.50 2.72
CA ASN A 231 16.95 12.85 2.23
C ASN A 231 15.60 13.59 2.22
N ARG A 232 15.67 14.93 2.25
CA ARG A 232 14.48 15.76 2.08
C ARG A 232 13.79 15.44 0.77
N TYR A 233 12.46 15.28 0.81
CA TYR A 233 11.67 15.04 -0.39
C TYR A 233 10.32 15.75 -0.35
N THR A 234 9.77 15.95 -1.53
CA THR A 234 8.39 16.37 -1.74
C THR A 234 7.82 15.57 -2.88
N ASP A 235 6.68 14.95 -2.68
CA ASP A 235 5.92 14.28 -3.73
C ASP A 235 4.46 14.71 -3.73
N TRP A 236 3.84 14.63 -4.89
CA TRP A 236 2.41 14.83 -5.04
C TRP A 236 1.84 13.98 -6.17
N GLN A 237 0.60 13.62 -6.01
CA GLN A 237 -0.17 12.81 -6.95
C GLN A 237 -1.57 13.37 -7.13
N VAL A 238 -2.06 13.33 -8.34
CA VAL A 238 -3.46 13.53 -8.66
C VAL A 238 -3.96 12.33 -9.46
N SER A 239 -5.17 11.86 -9.16
CA SER A 239 -5.83 10.83 -9.96
C SER A 239 -7.30 11.13 -10.15
N GLN A 240 -7.81 10.77 -11.33
CA GLN A 240 -9.19 10.95 -11.74
C GLN A 240 -9.75 9.63 -12.24
N HIS A 241 -10.93 9.28 -11.74
CA HIS A 241 -11.75 8.20 -12.25
C HIS A 241 -13.07 8.77 -12.79
N ILE A 242 -13.48 8.31 -13.96
CA ILE A 242 -14.77 8.62 -14.57
C ILE A 242 -15.41 7.28 -14.94
N GLY A 243 -16.56 6.99 -14.37
CA GLY A 243 -17.37 5.81 -14.69
C GLY A 243 -18.67 6.21 -15.35
N TYR A 244 -19.14 5.44 -16.32
CA TYR A 244 -20.39 5.62 -17.01
C TYR A 244 -21.17 4.31 -17.15
N GLN A 245 -22.37 4.25 -16.60
CA GLN A 245 -23.28 3.13 -16.73
C GLN A 245 -24.11 3.32 -18.00
N ALA A 246 -23.65 2.74 -19.12
CA ALA A 246 -24.28 2.90 -20.42
C ALA A 246 -25.65 2.21 -20.48
N THR A 247 -25.72 0.97 -19.94
CA THR A 247 -26.94 0.18 -19.81
C THR A 247 -26.96 -0.54 -18.46
N GLN A 248 -28.02 -1.28 -18.12
CA GLN A 248 -28.05 -2.10 -16.91
C GLN A 248 -26.94 -3.16 -16.85
N THR A 249 -26.42 -3.56 -18.01
CA THR A 249 -25.42 -4.63 -18.15
C THR A 249 -24.04 -4.11 -18.54
N LEU A 250 -23.92 -2.91 -19.16
CA LEU A 250 -22.68 -2.37 -19.68
C LEU A 250 -22.26 -1.15 -18.87
N SER A 251 -21.08 -1.21 -18.24
CA SER A 251 -20.38 -0.10 -17.62
C SER A 251 -19.07 0.19 -18.35
N LEU A 252 -18.77 1.46 -18.52
CA LEU A 252 -17.54 1.97 -19.11
C LEU A 252 -16.78 2.80 -18.08
N TYR A 253 -15.47 2.90 -18.20
CA TYR A 253 -14.66 3.74 -17.33
C TYR A 253 -13.45 4.34 -18.04
N ALA A 254 -12.95 5.44 -17.50
CA ALA A 254 -11.66 6.02 -17.82
C ALA A 254 -10.96 6.46 -16.53
N ASP A 255 -9.69 6.11 -16.41
CA ASP A 255 -8.83 6.49 -15.30
C ASP A 255 -7.63 7.27 -15.82
N GLY A 256 -7.16 8.22 -15.03
CA GLY A 256 -5.91 8.92 -15.27
C GLY A 256 -5.22 9.23 -13.97
N SER A 257 -3.89 9.15 -13.93
CA SER A 257 -3.13 9.62 -12.78
C SER A 257 -1.81 10.26 -13.19
N PHE A 258 -1.37 11.19 -12.38
CA PHE A 258 -0.06 11.81 -12.52
C PHE A 258 0.59 11.91 -11.13
N TYR A 259 1.85 11.50 -11.06
CA TYR A 259 2.68 11.54 -9.88
C TYR A 259 4.01 12.25 -10.17
N ARG A 260 4.48 13.03 -9.22
CA ARG A 260 5.81 13.64 -9.25
C ARG A 260 6.43 13.60 -7.87
N LYS A 261 7.72 13.19 -7.79
CA LYS A 261 8.54 13.26 -6.58
C LYS A 261 9.84 13.97 -6.90
N ARG A 262 10.31 14.81 -5.97
CA ARG A 262 11.63 15.37 -5.95
C ARG A 262 12.32 15.01 -4.65
N VAL A 263 13.51 14.40 -4.75
CA VAL A 263 14.39 14.13 -3.62
C VAL A 263 15.57 15.08 -3.72
N TYR A 264 15.79 15.87 -2.70
CA TYR A 264 16.87 16.83 -2.61
C TYR A 264 18.11 16.13 -2.05
N ARG A 265 19.19 16.11 -2.83
CA ARG A 265 20.44 15.46 -2.44
C ARG A 265 21.58 16.49 -2.32
N PRO A 266 21.63 17.25 -1.23
CA PRO A 266 22.74 18.17 -1.01
C PRO A 266 24.04 17.40 -0.82
N CYS A 267 25.11 17.83 -1.45
CA CYS A 267 26.47 17.34 -1.25
C CYS A 267 27.30 18.34 -0.46
N GLY A 268 27.93 17.90 0.59
CA GLY A 268 28.82 18.72 1.40
C GLY A 268 30.24 18.82 0.87
N ILE A 269 30.54 18.19 -0.26
CA ILE A 269 31.89 18.22 -0.85
C ILE A 269 31.99 19.44 -1.76
N PRO A 270 32.88 20.40 -1.47
CA PRO A 270 33.17 21.51 -2.38
C PRO A 270 33.53 20.97 -3.77
N ASP A 271 33.07 21.64 -4.80
CA ASP A 271 33.30 21.30 -6.21
C ASP A 271 32.65 20.00 -6.74
N TYR A 272 31.91 19.26 -5.90
CA TYR A 272 31.12 18.10 -6.36
C TYR A 272 29.70 18.56 -6.69
N LYS A 273 29.33 18.49 -7.96
CA LYS A 273 27.95 18.81 -8.40
C LYS A 273 27.01 17.71 -7.93
N THR A 274 26.05 18.11 -7.09
CA THR A 274 24.93 17.26 -6.74
C THR A 274 23.77 17.46 -7.67
N TYR A 275 22.98 16.45 -7.76
CA TYR A 275 21.73 16.46 -8.51
C TYR A 275 20.61 15.94 -7.64
N ASP A 276 19.46 16.58 -7.76
CA ASP A 276 18.23 16.07 -7.18
C ASP A 276 17.70 14.92 -8.04
N PHE A 277 17.00 14.00 -7.41
CA PHE A 277 16.22 12.99 -8.13
C PHE A 277 14.82 13.50 -8.39
N LEU A 278 14.40 13.42 -9.65
CA LEU A 278 13.04 13.73 -10.09
C LEU A 278 12.40 12.48 -10.67
N TYR A 279 11.25 12.13 -10.13
CA TYR A 279 10.41 11.04 -10.62
C TYR A 279 9.12 11.61 -11.19
N ARG A 280 8.68 11.03 -12.29
CA ARG A 280 7.36 11.26 -12.87
C ARG A 280 6.76 9.91 -13.23
N ASN A 281 5.49 9.76 -12.92
CA ASN A 281 4.68 8.67 -13.44
C ASN A 281 3.39 9.26 -13.98
N ALA A 282 2.98 8.83 -15.16
CA ALA A 282 1.70 9.17 -15.76
C ALA A 282 1.04 7.88 -16.23
N SER A 283 -0.18 7.64 -15.79
CA SER A 283 -0.95 6.48 -16.24
C SER A 283 -2.32 6.89 -16.75
N ALA A 284 -2.80 6.16 -17.73
CA ALA A 284 -4.15 6.29 -18.27
C ALA A 284 -4.71 4.90 -18.56
N SER A 285 -5.98 4.69 -18.26
CA SER A 285 -6.67 3.48 -18.67
C SER A 285 -8.11 3.77 -19.06
N THR A 286 -8.63 2.96 -19.96
CA THR A 286 -10.04 2.97 -20.33
C THR A 286 -10.51 1.55 -20.59
N GLY A 287 -11.75 1.29 -20.28
CA GLY A 287 -12.29 -0.06 -20.47
C GLY A 287 -13.78 -0.14 -20.20
N GLY A 288 -14.27 -1.36 -20.25
CA GLY A 288 -15.67 -1.66 -19.99
C GLY A 288 -15.88 -3.05 -19.43
N LYS A 289 -16.95 -3.18 -18.67
CA LYS A 289 -17.41 -4.47 -18.12
C LYS A 289 -18.84 -4.71 -18.58
N MET A 290 -19.06 -5.84 -19.22
CA MET A 290 -20.38 -6.29 -19.63
C MET A 290 -20.80 -7.50 -18.79
N LYS A 291 -21.93 -7.40 -18.10
CA LYS A 291 -22.55 -8.50 -17.37
C LYS A 291 -23.34 -9.35 -18.37
N LEU A 292 -23.12 -10.64 -18.32
CA LEU A 292 -23.82 -11.64 -19.11
C LEU A 292 -24.83 -12.40 -18.25
N LYS A 293 -25.59 -13.31 -18.87
CA LYS A 293 -26.46 -14.24 -18.15
C LYS A 293 -25.64 -15.18 -17.25
N ASN A 294 -26.27 -15.79 -16.25
CA ASN A 294 -25.68 -16.75 -15.32
C ASN A 294 -24.47 -16.21 -14.54
N ASN A 295 -24.54 -14.93 -14.12
CA ASN A 295 -23.50 -14.27 -13.34
C ASN A 295 -22.11 -14.17 -14.01
N ASN A 296 -22.04 -14.42 -15.31
CA ASN A 296 -20.82 -14.23 -16.09
C ASN A 296 -20.59 -12.76 -16.42
N SER A 297 -19.34 -12.38 -16.67
CA SER A 297 -19.01 -11.04 -17.15
C SER A 297 -17.81 -11.09 -18.10
N ILE A 298 -17.76 -10.14 -19.03
CA ILE A 298 -16.60 -9.85 -19.86
C ILE A 298 -16.09 -8.48 -19.46
N THR A 299 -14.79 -8.40 -19.21
CA THR A 299 -14.10 -7.14 -18.98
C THR A 299 -13.00 -7.00 -20.02
N ALA A 300 -12.92 -5.82 -20.64
CA ALA A 300 -11.85 -5.46 -21.55
C ALA A 300 -11.35 -4.07 -21.19
N ASP A 301 -10.03 -3.92 -21.13
CA ASP A 301 -9.40 -2.63 -20.83
C ASP A 301 -8.08 -2.47 -21.57
N ILE A 302 -7.72 -1.20 -21.78
CA ILE A 302 -6.44 -0.77 -22.28
C ILE A 302 -5.81 0.11 -21.21
N HIS A 303 -4.60 -0.21 -20.86
CA HIS A 303 -3.82 0.53 -19.87
C HIS A 303 -2.51 1.01 -20.48
N TYR A 304 -2.17 2.27 -20.21
CA TYR A 304 -0.89 2.88 -20.54
C TYR A 304 -0.26 3.43 -19.26
N ASP A 305 1.01 3.12 -19.04
CA ASP A 305 1.81 3.64 -17.94
C ASP A 305 3.15 4.14 -18.47
N SER A 306 3.55 5.32 -18.02
CA SER A 306 4.82 5.94 -18.38
C SER A 306 5.52 6.39 -17.11
N HIS A 307 6.71 5.86 -16.91
CA HIS A 307 7.59 6.21 -15.81
C HIS A 307 8.85 6.91 -16.35
N ALA A 308 9.25 7.97 -15.70
CA ALA A 308 10.46 8.70 -16.06
C ALA A 308 11.22 9.14 -14.80
N TYR A 309 12.51 9.03 -14.89
CA TYR A 309 13.47 9.39 -13.85
C TYR A 309 14.51 10.36 -14.42
N TYR A 310 14.79 11.42 -13.70
CA TYR A 310 15.71 12.47 -14.14
C TYR A 310 16.65 12.87 -13.00
N TYR A 311 17.85 13.25 -13.39
CA TYR A 311 18.79 13.99 -12.55
C TYR A 311 18.58 15.49 -12.84
N ALA A 312 18.32 16.30 -11.81
CA ALA A 312 18.24 17.76 -11.93
C ALA A 312 19.49 18.38 -11.33
N TYR A 313 20.27 19.06 -12.16
CA TYR A 313 21.49 19.76 -11.79
C TYR A 313 21.18 21.18 -11.34
#